data_19804129d29c91d2b0e543c6534d4bb9
#
_entry.id   19804129d29c91d2b0e543c6534d4bb9
#
_cell.length_a   1.000
_cell.length_b   1.000
_cell.length_c   1.000
_cell.angle_alpha   90.00
_cell.angle_beta   90.00
_cell.angle_gamma   90.00
#
_symmetry.space_group_name_H-M   'P 1'
#
loop_
_entity.id
_entity.type
_entity.pdbx_description
1 polymer ?
#
loop_
_entity_poly.entity_id
_entity_poly.type
_entity_poly.pdbx_seq_one_letter_code
_entity_poly.pdbx_strand_id
1 'polypeptide(L)'
;MSRKCACCDTQYNLMFVPDDEDYMCGECYCEQYHRYEFNQGRHDAADEVADGGIYDIQAAIDAFVTDPPSSPSQYGYLAELKSELESRSI
;
A
#
# COMPACT_ATOMS: atom_id res chain seq x y z
N MET A 1 2.68 25.11 5.32
CA MET A 1 1.50 24.24 5.40
C MET A 1 1.90 22.84 5.04
N SER A 2 1.50 21.86 5.85
CA SER A 2 1.77 20.48 5.55
C SER A 2 0.81 19.98 4.46
N ARG A 3 1.36 19.27 3.48
CA ARG A 3 0.58 18.68 2.40
C ARG A 3 0.13 17.30 2.82
N LYS A 4 -1.06 16.93 2.41
CA LYS A 4 -1.67 15.66 2.77
C LYS A 4 -2.22 14.98 1.53
N CYS A 5 -2.30 13.65 1.60
CA CYS A 5 -3.02 12.88 0.60
C CYS A 5 -4.51 13.25 0.64
N ALA A 6 -5.08 13.50 -0.54
CA ALA A 6 -6.49 13.90 -0.64
C ALA A 6 -7.44 12.76 -0.22
N CYS A 7 -6.96 11.51 -0.25
CA CYS A 7 -7.81 10.35 0.03
C CYS A 7 -7.69 9.83 1.47
N CYS A 8 -6.49 9.80 2.01
CA CYS A 8 -6.26 9.16 3.32
C CYS A 8 -5.55 10.05 4.33
N ASP A 9 -5.32 11.30 4.01
CA ASP A 9 -4.71 12.32 4.87
C ASP A 9 -3.28 11.99 5.34
N THR A 10 -2.62 10.99 4.76
CA THR A 10 -1.22 10.73 5.08
C THR A 10 -0.34 11.86 4.56
N GLN A 11 0.75 12.12 5.26
CA GLN A 11 1.73 13.13 4.86
C GLN A 11 2.96 12.50 4.19
N TYR A 12 2.97 11.19 4.03
CA TYR A 12 4.13 10.44 3.53
C TYR A 12 3.92 9.98 2.09
N ASN A 13 5.01 9.95 1.32
CA ASN A 13 5.03 9.45 -0.05
C ASN A 13 4.04 10.18 -0.97
N LEU A 14 3.94 11.49 -0.80
CA LEU A 14 3.01 12.30 -1.59
C LEU A 14 3.55 12.53 -3.01
N MET A 15 2.64 12.42 -3.98
CA MET A 15 2.91 12.74 -5.37
C MET A 15 1.90 13.77 -5.84
N PHE A 16 2.36 14.72 -6.66
CA PHE A 16 1.46 15.68 -7.27
C PHE A 16 0.74 15.05 -8.47
N VAL A 17 -0.58 15.13 -8.46
CA VAL A 17 -1.41 14.61 -9.54
C VAL A 17 -1.97 15.78 -10.34
N PRO A 18 -1.40 16.07 -11.52
CA PRO A 18 -1.83 17.25 -12.31
C PRO A 18 -3.30 17.26 -12.69
N ASP A 19 -3.87 16.08 -12.95
CA ASP A 19 -5.27 15.97 -13.37
C ASP A 19 -6.23 16.43 -12.27
N ASP A 20 -5.87 16.18 -11.02
CA ASP A 20 -6.69 16.57 -9.86
C ASP A 20 -6.17 17.83 -9.17
N GLU A 21 -5.02 18.35 -9.61
CA GLU A 21 -4.35 19.49 -9.02
C GLU A 21 -4.18 19.34 -7.50
N ASP A 22 -3.86 18.11 -7.06
CA ASP A 22 -3.77 17.78 -5.65
C ASP A 22 -2.68 16.74 -5.42
N TYR A 23 -2.44 16.42 -4.17
CA TYR A 23 -1.42 15.45 -3.77
C TYR A 23 -2.09 14.14 -3.34
N MET A 24 -1.48 13.02 -3.73
CA MET A 24 -1.91 11.69 -3.31
C MET A 24 -0.69 10.89 -2.90
N CYS A 25 -0.84 10.03 -1.89
CA CYS A 25 0.23 9.09 -1.57
C CYS A 25 0.32 8.00 -2.64
N GLY A 26 1.48 7.34 -2.72
CA GLY A 26 1.69 6.32 -3.74
C GLY A 26 0.64 5.21 -3.69
N GLU A 27 0.23 4.82 -2.49
CA GLU A 27 -0.79 3.79 -2.32
C GLU A 27 -2.14 4.20 -2.91
N CYS A 28 -2.62 5.40 -2.57
CA CYS A 28 -3.89 5.89 -3.09
C CYS A 28 -3.83 6.15 -4.59
N TYR A 29 -2.71 6.68 -5.06
CA TYR A 29 -2.50 6.92 -6.48
C TYR A 29 -2.58 5.61 -7.27
N CYS A 30 -1.90 4.57 -6.81
CA CYS A 30 -1.90 3.27 -7.48
C CYS A 30 -3.27 2.61 -7.40
N GLU A 31 -3.98 2.74 -6.27
CA GLU A 31 -5.33 2.21 -6.14
C GLU A 31 -6.28 2.85 -7.13
N GLN A 32 -6.14 4.15 -7.38
CA GLN A 32 -7.05 4.88 -8.24
C GLN A 32 -6.69 4.77 -9.73
N TYR A 33 -5.42 4.89 -10.08
CA TYR A 33 -4.97 4.96 -11.46
C TYR A 33 -4.39 3.66 -12.01
N HIS A 34 -3.99 2.74 -11.13
CA HIS A 34 -3.42 1.44 -11.49
C HIS A 34 -4.13 0.33 -10.74
N ARG A 35 -5.46 0.41 -10.72
CA ARG A 35 -6.29 -0.48 -9.90
C ARG A 35 -6.05 -1.96 -10.18
N TYR A 36 -5.90 -2.32 -11.44
CA TYR A 36 -5.71 -3.74 -11.79
C TYR A 36 -4.44 -4.30 -11.15
N GLU A 37 -3.31 -3.60 -11.34
CA GLU A 37 -2.04 -4.05 -10.79
C GLU A 37 -2.03 -3.98 -9.27
N PHE A 38 -2.64 -2.94 -8.71
CA PHE A 38 -2.77 -2.79 -7.26
C PHE A 38 -3.53 -3.98 -6.67
N ASN A 39 -4.66 -4.35 -7.28
CA ASN A 39 -5.46 -5.48 -6.81
C ASN A 39 -4.75 -6.81 -6.97
N GLN A 40 -3.94 -6.99 -8.01
CA GLN A 40 -3.13 -8.18 -8.19
C GLN A 40 -2.16 -8.34 -7.01
N GLY A 41 -1.50 -7.25 -6.63
CA GLY A 41 -0.60 -7.28 -5.48
C GLY A 41 -1.33 -7.64 -4.19
N ARG A 42 -2.53 -7.13 -4.00
CA ARG A 42 -3.35 -7.46 -2.84
C ARG A 42 -3.72 -8.94 -2.81
N HIS A 43 -4.11 -9.49 -3.97
CA HIS A 43 -4.42 -10.92 -4.06
C HIS A 43 -3.20 -11.79 -3.75
N ASP A 44 -2.04 -11.41 -4.27
CA ASP A 44 -0.80 -12.15 -4.03
C ASP A 44 -0.48 -12.18 -2.53
N ALA A 45 -0.61 -11.05 -1.85
CA ALA A 45 -0.37 -10.97 -0.42
C ALA A 45 -1.37 -11.82 0.37
N ALA A 46 -2.66 -11.73 0.00
CA ALA A 46 -3.70 -12.49 0.67
C ALA A 46 -3.47 -14.00 0.51
N ASP A 47 -3.08 -14.44 -0.68
CA ASP A 47 -2.78 -15.85 -0.94
C ASP A 47 -1.60 -16.32 -0.11
N GLU A 48 -0.52 -15.53 -0.03
CA GLU A 48 0.66 -15.89 0.75
C GLU A 48 0.35 -15.97 2.23
N VAL A 49 -0.45 -15.06 2.76
CA VAL A 49 -0.89 -15.10 4.16
C VAL A 49 -1.75 -16.34 4.41
N ALA A 50 -2.68 -16.63 3.51
CA ALA A 50 -3.59 -17.77 3.64
C ALA A 50 -2.84 -19.11 3.57
N ASP A 51 -1.82 -19.19 2.72
CA ASP A 51 -1.02 -20.41 2.54
C ASP A 51 0.02 -20.61 3.64
N GLY A 52 0.17 -19.62 4.55
CA GLY A 52 1.16 -19.68 5.61
C GLY A 52 2.57 -19.35 5.16
N GLY A 53 2.72 -18.73 3.98
CA GLY A 53 4.01 -18.29 3.48
C GLY A 53 4.55 -17.08 4.21
N ILE A 54 3.68 -16.35 4.90
CA ILE A 54 4.08 -15.20 5.72
C ILE A 54 3.69 -15.50 7.16
N TYR A 55 4.70 -15.75 7.99
CA TYR A 55 4.47 -16.01 9.41
C TYR A 55 4.40 -14.74 10.23
N ASP A 56 5.23 -13.77 9.87
CA ASP A 56 5.33 -12.52 10.60
C ASP A 56 4.98 -11.37 9.64
N ILE A 57 3.73 -10.95 9.71
CA ILE A 57 3.21 -9.89 8.83
C ILE A 57 3.93 -8.58 9.10
N GLN A 58 4.24 -8.29 10.38
CA GLN A 58 4.95 -7.07 10.72
C GLN A 58 6.35 -7.05 10.10
N ALA A 59 7.06 -8.18 10.12
CA ALA A 59 8.37 -8.26 9.50
C ALA A 59 8.29 -8.07 7.98
N ALA A 60 7.24 -8.59 7.35
CA ALA A 60 7.02 -8.39 5.91
C ALA A 60 6.77 -6.92 5.59
N ILE A 61 6.01 -6.22 6.43
CA ILE A 61 5.77 -4.79 6.28
C ILE A 61 7.09 -4.03 6.49
N ASP A 62 7.88 -4.39 7.50
CA ASP A 62 9.13 -3.73 7.81
C ASP A 62 10.14 -3.86 6.67
N ALA A 63 10.06 -4.93 5.88
CA ALA A 63 10.92 -5.09 4.70
C ALA A 63 10.69 -3.96 3.70
N PHE A 64 9.48 -3.42 3.63
CA PHE A 64 9.17 -2.29 2.75
C PHE A 64 9.65 -0.95 3.30
N VAL A 65 10.02 -0.88 4.58
CA VAL A 65 10.66 0.32 5.14
C VAL A 65 12.09 0.46 4.58
N THR A 66 12.78 -0.67 4.47
CA THR A 66 14.15 -0.70 3.92
C THR A 66 14.14 -0.62 2.41
N ASP A 67 13.18 -1.27 1.76
CA ASP A 67 13.06 -1.33 0.31
C ASP A 67 11.61 -0.92 -0.08
N PRO A 68 11.36 0.40 -0.22
CA PRO A 68 10.00 0.89 -0.45
C PRO A 68 9.38 0.36 -1.74
N PRO A 69 8.04 0.26 -1.80
CA PRO A 69 7.37 -0.19 -3.01
C PRO A 69 7.70 0.70 -4.20
N SER A 70 7.93 0.08 -5.35
CA SER A 70 8.28 0.81 -6.57
C SER A 70 7.31 0.55 -7.72
N SER A 71 6.30 -0.29 -7.51
CA SER A 71 5.31 -0.61 -8.55
C SER A 71 3.91 -0.66 -7.92
N PRO A 72 2.84 -0.48 -8.74
CA PRO A 72 1.48 -0.56 -8.22
C PRO A 72 1.17 -1.88 -7.52
N SER A 73 1.67 -3.00 -8.03
CA SER A 73 1.45 -4.30 -7.40
C SER A 73 2.12 -4.39 -6.02
N GLN A 74 3.30 -3.79 -5.87
CA GLN A 74 3.97 -3.75 -4.58
C GLN A 74 3.21 -2.90 -3.56
N TYR A 75 2.64 -1.78 -4.00
CA TYR A 75 1.80 -0.96 -3.14
C TYR A 75 0.56 -1.74 -2.70
N GLY A 76 -0.05 -2.49 -3.61
CA GLY A 76 -1.19 -3.34 -3.27
C GLY A 76 -0.81 -4.43 -2.29
N TYR A 77 0.34 -5.06 -2.50
CA TYR A 77 0.86 -6.10 -1.61
C TYR A 77 1.03 -5.55 -0.18
N LEU A 78 1.68 -4.40 -0.06
CA LEU A 78 1.88 -3.76 1.23
C LEU A 78 0.55 -3.37 1.89
N ALA A 79 -0.40 -2.84 1.11
CA ALA A 79 -1.71 -2.45 1.61
C ALA A 79 -2.45 -3.66 2.22
N GLU A 80 -2.37 -4.81 1.57
CA GLU A 80 -3.01 -6.04 2.08
C GLU A 80 -2.33 -6.53 3.36
N LEU A 81 -1.01 -6.46 3.42
CA LEU A 81 -0.28 -6.82 4.64
C LEU A 81 -0.69 -5.96 5.82
N LYS A 82 -0.82 -4.65 5.60
CA LYS A 82 -1.26 -3.73 6.65
C LYS A 82 -2.69 -4.05 7.12
N SER A 83 -3.57 -4.35 6.18
CA SER A 83 -4.95 -4.71 6.47
C SER A 83 -5.03 -6.01 7.30
N GLU A 84 -4.24 -7.01 6.92
CA GLU A 84 -4.18 -8.28 7.65
C GLU A 84 -3.65 -8.09 9.07
N LEU A 85 -2.60 -7.28 9.23
CA LEU A 85 -2.04 -7.00 10.54
C LEU A 85 -3.05 -6.28 11.43
N GLU A 86 -3.73 -5.28 10.88
CA GLU A 86 -4.74 -4.53 11.61
C GLU A 86 -5.89 -5.43 12.05
N SER A 87 -6.30 -6.35 11.18
CA SER A 87 -7.36 -7.30 11.47
C SER A 87 -7.00 -8.25 12.61
N ARG A 88 -5.70 -8.54 12.79
CA ARG A 88 -5.22 -9.46 13.81
C ARG A 88 -4.84 -8.80 15.13
N SER A 89 -4.79 -7.48 15.16
CA SER A 89 -4.32 -6.75 16.34
C SER A 89 -5.43 -6.46 17.36
N ILE A 90 -6.59 -6.99 17.14
CA ILE A 90 -7.73 -6.81 18.06
C ILE A 90 -7.73 -7.89 19.15
#